data_72b07c2c1e9964f9973b210ad06b1086
#
_entry.id   72b07c2c1e9964f9973b210ad06b1086
#
_cell.length_a   1.000
_cell.length_b   1.000
_cell.length_c   1.000
_cell.angle_alpha   90.00
_cell.angle_beta   90.00
_cell.angle_gamma   90.00
#
_symmetry.space_group_name_H-M   'P 1'
#
loop_
_entity.id
_entity.type
_entity.pdbx_description
1 polymer ?
#
loop_
_entity_poly.entity_id
_entity_poly.type
_entity_poly.pdbx_seq_one_letter_code
_entity_poly.pdbx_strand_id
1 'polypeptide(L)'
;ALRVLCLQEDIADKTLEMLHGAMQELCVGIPDRLATDIGPVIDAEAQKNLQSHIDAMRSKAKSFYSLELPASCSNGTFVAPTVMEINSLSELTKEVFGPVLHVLRYHRDQLPALVDAINATGFGLTLGVHSRIDETIEFITQRAHVGNIYVNRNIVGAVVGVQPFGGEGKSGTGPKAGGPLYLKRLQHNPTM
;
A
#
# COMPACT_ATOMS: atom_id res chain seq x y z
N ALA A 1 0.46 1.68 -5.15
CA ALA A 1 -0.36 0.50 -4.81
C ALA A 1 -0.47 0.32 -3.30
N LEU A 2 -1.52 -0.35 -2.84
CA LEU A 2 -1.73 -0.66 -1.43
C LEU A 2 -0.63 -1.59 -0.91
N ARG A 3 0.05 -1.21 0.17
CA ARG A 3 1.11 -1.99 0.80
C ARG A 3 0.62 -2.79 2.00
N VAL A 4 -0.27 -2.17 2.78
CA VAL A 4 -0.84 -2.77 3.98
C VAL A 4 -2.34 -2.54 4.00
N LEU A 5 -3.09 -3.59 4.21
CA LEU A 5 -4.54 -3.58 4.41
C LEU A 5 -4.83 -3.88 5.88
N CYS A 6 -5.31 -2.87 6.60
CA CYS A 6 -5.72 -3.03 7.99
C CYS A 6 -7.23 -3.36 8.03
N LEU A 7 -7.58 -4.52 8.55
CA LEU A 7 -8.95 -5.01 8.62
C LEU A 7 -9.42 -5.11 10.06
N GLN A 8 -10.59 -4.52 10.35
CA GLN A 8 -11.26 -4.77 11.62
C GLN A 8 -11.65 -6.25 11.69
N GLU A 9 -11.42 -6.88 12.84
CA GLU A 9 -11.58 -8.33 13.03
C GLU A 9 -12.94 -8.86 12.56
N ASP A 10 -14.02 -8.10 12.86
CA ASP A 10 -15.40 -8.50 12.56
C ASP A 10 -15.68 -8.71 11.05
N ILE A 11 -14.89 -8.08 10.18
CA ILE A 11 -15.08 -8.17 8.72
C ILE A 11 -13.93 -8.87 8.01
N ALA A 12 -12.87 -9.20 8.72
CA ALA A 12 -11.60 -9.62 8.14
C ALA A 12 -11.74 -10.89 7.30
N ASP A 13 -12.37 -11.94 7.85
CA ASP A 13 -12.49 -13.23 7.16
C ASP A 13 -13.26 -13.09 5.82
N LYS A 14 -14.41 -12.42 5.87
CA LYS A 14 -15.20 -12.21 4.66
C LYS A 14 -14.48 -11.35 3.62
N THR A 15 -13.75 -10.33 4.08
CA THR A 15 -12.96 -9.46 3.19
C THR A 15 -11.81 -10.25 2.54
N LEU A 16 -11.13 -11.11 3.30
CA LEU A 16 -10.05 -11.95 2.78
C LEU A 16 -10.56 -13.01 1.81
N GLU A 17 -11.72 -13.62 2.08
CA GLU A 17 -12.37 -14.54 1.14
C GLU A 17 -12.64 -13.85 -0.21
N MET A 18 -13.22 -12.65 -0.18
CA MET A 18 -13.47 -11.86 -1.38
C MET A 18 -12.17 -11.45 -2.09
N LEU A 19 -11.13 -11.07 -1.33
CA LEU A 19 -9.83 -10.71 -1.88
C LEU A 19 -9.17 -11.91 -2.59
N HIS A 20 -9.20 -13.08 -1.97
CA HIS A 20 -8.66 -14.31 -2.57
C HIS A 20 -9.41 -14.67 -3.85
N GLY A 21 -10.75 -14.58 -3.86
CA GLY A 21 -11.55 -14.77 -5.07
C GLY A 21 -11.18 -13.79 -6.18
N ALA A 22 -11.05 -12.50 -5.85
CA ALA A 22 -10.63 -11.49 -6.83
C ALA A 22 -9.20 -11.73 -7.34
N MET A 23 -8.29 -12.20 -6.49
CA MET A 23 -6.92 -12.54 -6.92
C MET A 23 -6.89 -13.69 -7.94
N GLN A 24 -7.78 -14.69 -7.81
CA GLN A 24 -7.83 -15.82 -8.74
C GLN A 24 -8.19 -15.41 -10.17
N GLU A 25 -8.88 -14.29 -10.33
CA GLU A 25 -9.22 -13.72 -11.65
C GLU A 25 -8.09 -12.90 -12.27
N LEU A 26 -6.99 -12.62 -11.52
CA LEU A 26 -5.88 -11.82 -12.04
C LEU A 26 -5.07 -12.56 -13.10
N CYS A 27 -4.88 -11.91 -14.23
CA CYS A 27 -4.01 -12.37 -15.30
C CYS A 27 -2.60 -11.78 -15.15
N VAL A 28 -1.62 -12.63 -14.85
CA VAL A 28 -0.20 -12.24 -14.81
C VAL A 28 0.44 -12.55 -16.15
N GLY A 29 1.10 -11.57 -16.76
CA GLY A 29 1.68 -11.78 -18.08
C GLY A 29 2.39 -10.55 -18.66
N ILE A 30 2.70 -10.63 -19.95
CA ILE A 30 3.35 -9.54 -20.68
C ILE A 30 2.37 -8.38 -20.84
N PRO A 31 2.76 -7.13 -20.55
CA PRO A 31 1.87 -5.97 -20.51
C PRO A 31 1.46 -5.42 -21.89
N ASP A 32 1.80 -6.09 -22.98
CA ASP A 32 1.36 -5.77 -24.34
C ASP A 32 -0.08 -6.23 -24.64
N ARG A 33 -0.67 -6.99 -23.73
CA ARG A 33 -2.05 -7.51 -23.84
C ARG A 33 -2.98 -6.77 -22.89
N LEU A 34 -4.13 -6.33 -23.39
CA LEU A 34 -5.15 -5.65 -22.59
C LEU A 34 -5.72 -6.52 -21.45
N ALA A 35 -5.64 -7.84 -21.59
CA ALA A 35 -6.08 -8.79 -20.57
C ALA A 35 -5.07 -8.99 -19.43
N THR A 36 -3.87 -8.39 -19.51
CA THR A 36 -2.86 -8.52 -18.46
C THR A 36 -3.12 -7.49 -17.37
N ASP A 37 -3.36 -7.97 -16.16
CA ASP A 37 -3.56 -7.13 -14.97
C ASP A 37 -2.24 -6.81 -14.28
N ILE A 38 -1.29 -7.76 -14.27
CA ILE A 38 -0.02 -7.64 -13.57
C ILE A 38 1.13 -8.04 -14.49
N GLY A 39 2.02 -7.07 -14.73
CA GLY A 39 3.24 -7.26 -15.51
C GLY A 39 4.46 -7.65 -14.64
N PRO A 40 5.66 -7.70 -15.27
CA PRO A 40 6.91 -7.94 -14.54
C PRO A 40 7.27 -6.75 -13.65
N VAL A 41 8.08 -6.99 -12.61
CA VAL A 41 8.73 -5.93 -11.86
C VAL A 41 9.91 -5.36 -12.64
N ILE A 42 10.39 -4.18 -12.22
CA ILE A 42 11.28 -3.34 -13.02
C ILE A 42 12.58 -4.05 -13.45
N ASP A 43 13.17 -4.87 -12.56
CA ASP A 43 14.43 -5.55 -12.83
C ASP A 43 14.61 -6.82 -11.96
N ALA A 44 15.70 -7.52 -12.18
CA ALA A 44 16.04 -8.74 -11.46
C ALA A 44 16.39 -8.49 -9.98
N GLU A 45 16.89 -7.31 -9.63
CA GLU A 45 17.17 -6.95 -8.25
C GLU A 45 15.87 -6.79 -7.46
N ALA A 46 14.89 -6.08 -8.02
CA ALA A 46 13.56 -5.95 -7.45
C ALA A 46 12.88 -7.32 -7.29
N GLN A 47 12.96 -8.19 -8.30
CA GLN A 47 12.44 -9.55 -8.23
C GLN A 47 13.08 -10.34 -7.08
N LYS A 48 14.41 -10.33 -6.98
CA LYS A 48 15.15 -11.02 -5.92
C LYS A 48 14.79 -10.51 -4.53
N ASN A 49 14.70 -9.19 -4.37
CA ASN A 49 14.36 -8.57 -3.10
C ASN A 49 12.93 -8.93 -2.65
N LEU A 50 11.97 -8.94 -3.58
CA LEU A 50 10.60 -9.34 -3.31
C LEU A 50 10.50 -10.82 -2.98
N GLN A 51 11.15 -11.69 -3.75
CA GLN A 51 11.15 -13.12 -3.49
C GLN A 51 11.79 -13.45 -2.14
N SER A 52 12.91 -12.81 -1.81
CA SER A 52 13.56 -12.98 -0.50
C SER A 52 12.64 -12.55 0.66
N HIS A 53 11.87 -11.47 0.48
CA HIS A 53 10.89 -11.05 1.47
C HIS A 53 9.75 -12.05 1.60
N ILE A 54 9.19 -12.52 0.48
CA ILE A 54 8.11 -13.52 0.45
C ILE A 54 8.54 -14.79 1.17
N ASP A 55 9.74 -15.29 0.86
CA ASP A 55 10.28 -16.52 1.45
C ASP A 55 10.53 -16.36 2.96
N ALA A 56 11.08 -15.22 3.39
CA ALA A 56 11.31 -14.93 4.79
C ALA A 56 10.00 -14.80 5.60
N MET A 57 8.95 -14.29 4.98
CA MET A 57 7.65 -14.10 5.63
C MET A 57 6.77 -15.35 5.61
N ARG A 58 6.99 -16.27 4.69
CA ARG A 58 6.17 -17.49 4.52
C ARG A 58 6.00 -18.29 5.81
N SER A 59 7.07 -18.42 6.61
CA SER A 59 7.03 -19.15 7.89
C SER A 59 6.59 -18.31 9.08
N LYS A 60 6.51 -16.99 8.95
CA LYS A 60 6.20 -16.05 10.03
C LYS A 60 4.76 -15.55 9.97
N ALA A 61 4.21 -15.48 8.76
CA ALA A 61 2.85 -14.97 8.55
C ALA A 61 1.81 -15.90 9.15
N LYS A 62 0.74 -15.32 9.72
CA LYS A 62 -0.42 -16.08 10.23
C LYS A 62 -1.17 -16.81 9.12
N SER A 63 -1.28 -16.18 7.97
CA SER A 63 -1.81 -16.77 6.75
C SER A 63 -1.00 -16.31 5.56
N PHE A 64 -0.95 -17.16 4.53
CA PHE A 64 -0.16 -16.92 3.33
C PHE A 64 -0.91 -17.44 2.11
N TYR A 65 -1.15 -16.58 1.15
CA TYR A 65 -1.77 -16.92 -0.13
C TYR A 65 -0.98 -16.29 -1.27
N SER A 66 -0.60 -17.09 -2.26
CA SER A 66 0.14 -16.64 -3.44
C SER A 66 -0.41 -17.32 -4.67
N LEU A 67 -0.54 -16.58 -5.76
CA LEU A 67 -0.90 -17.15 -7.05
C LEU A 67 0.26 -17.96 -7.61
N GLU A 68 -0.06 -18.91 -8.49
CA GLU A 68 0.95 -19.57 -9.32
C GLU A 68 1.20 -18.73 -10.57
N LEU A 69 2.47 -18.57 -10.92
CA LEU A 69 2.83 -17.90 -12.16
C LEU A 69 2.62 -18.85 -13.34
N PRO A 70 2.00 -18.39 -14.44
CA PRO A 70 1.89 -19.18 -15.65
C PRO A 70 3.27 -19.46 -16.26
N ALA A 71 3.42 -20.56 -16.99
CA ALA A 71 4.67 -20.95 -17.63
C ALA A 71 5.25 -19.87 -18.57
N SER A 72 4.39 -19.03 -19.14
CA SER A 72 4.80 -17.87 -19.95
C SER A 72 5.62 -16.81 -19.19
N CYS A 73 5.54 -16.82 -17.86
CA CYS A 73 6.28 -15.90 -16.98
C CYS A 73 7.66 -16.45 -16.54
N SER A 74 8.06 -17.63 -17.02
CA SER A 74 9.36 -18.24 -16.67
C SER A 74 10.57 -17.42 -17.14
N ASN A 75 10.40 -16.67 -18.22
CA ASN A 75 11.42 -15.77 -18.76
C ASN A 75 11.02 -14.32 -18.48
N GLY A 76 11.58 -13.74 -17.43
CA GLY A 76 11.32 -12.35 -17.05
C GLY A 76 11.33 -12.15 -15.54
N THR A 77 11.14 -10.89 -15.14
CA THR A 77 11.19 -10.46 -13.74
C THR A 77 9.79 -10.49 -13.09
N PHE A 78 9.09 -11.61 -13.23
CA PHE A 78 7.75 -11.75 -12.66
C PHE A 78 7.83 -12.16 -11.18
N VAL A 79 6.90 -11.64 -10.39
CA VAL A 79 6.69 -12.00 -8.98
C VAL A 79 5.21 -12.36 -8.81
N ALA A 80 4.96 -13.48 -8.20
CA ALA A 80 3.59 -13.93 -7.96
C ALA A 80 2.86 -12.98 -7.01
N PRO A 81 1.64 -12.52 -7.36
CA PRO A 81 0.80 -11.78 -6.44
C PRO A 81 0.62 -12.56 -5.14
N THR A 82 1.00 -11.93 -4.04
CA THR A 82 1.05 -12.59 -2.74
C THR A 82 0.37 -11.74 -1.68
N VAL A 83 -0.48 -12.37 -0.88
CA VAL A 83 -1.09 -11.79 0.32
C VAL A 83 -0.62 -12.55 1.53
N MET A 84 -0.22 -11.83 2.58
CA MET A 84 0.23 -12.43 3.83
C MET A 84 -0.28 -11.65 5.03
N GLU A 85 -0.75 -12.35 6.05
CA GLU A 85 -1.22 -11.74 7.28
C GLU A 85 -0.07 -11.65 8.29
N ILE A 86 0.21 -10.40 8.73
CA ILE A 86 1.25 -10.07 9.69
C ILE A 86 0.66 -9.84 11.10
N ASN A 87 1.50 -9.94 12.13
CA ASN A 87 1.07 -9.69 13.51
C ASN A 87 1.21 -8.22 13.90
N SER A 88 2.14 -7.49 13.28
CA SER A 88 2.44 -6.10 13.62
C SER A 88 3.06 -5.37 12.44
N LEU A 89 2.81 -4.06 12.33
CA LEU A 89 3.48 -3.18 11.37
C LEU A 89 5.00 -3.13 11.58
N SER A 90 5.50 -3.41 12.79
CA SER A 90 6.93 -3.45 13.08
C SER A 90 7.70 -4.57 12.35
N GLU A 91 6.99 -5.56 11.80
CA GLU A 91 7.60 -6.59 10.95
C GLU A 91 8.03 -6.03 9.59
N LEU A 92 7.48 -4.88 9.18
CA LEU A 92 7.78 -4.21 7.93
C LEU A 92 8.83 -3.11 8.15
N THR A 93 10.10 -3.49 8.14
CA THR A 93 11.22 -2.56 8.38
C THR A 93 11.55 -1.67 7.18
N LYS A 94 11.07 -2.05 5.98
CA LYS A 94 11.26 -1.32 4.73
C LYS A 94 10.01 -1.41 3.86
N GLU A 95 9.90 -0.53 2.87
CA GLU A 95 8.85 -0.64 1.86
C GLU A 95 9.07 -1.87 0.98
N VAL A 96 8.02 -2.69 0.81
CA VAL A 96 8.01 -3.84 -0.08
C VAL A 96 7.29 -3.44 -1.37
N PHE A 97 8.06 -3.03 -2.37
CA PHE A 97 7.55 -2.42 -3.60
C PHE A 97 7.31 -3.46 -4.69
N GLY A 98 6.09 -3.99 -4.77
CA GLY A 98 5.73 -5.02 -5.76
C GLY A 98 4.32 -5.58 -5.50
N PRO A 99 3.95 -6.69 -6.16
CA PRO A 99 2.65 -7.32 -6.03
C PRO A 99 2.53 -8.13 -4.72
N VAL A 100 2.87 -7.51 -3.60
CA VAL A 100 2.84 -8.10 -2.27
C VAL A 100 1.99 -7.23 -1.36
N LEU A 101 0.95 -7.82 -0.78
CA LEU A 101 0.05 -7.17 0.15
C LEU A 101 0.18 -7.78 1.54
N HIS A 102 0.40 -6.94 2.53
CA HIS A 102 0.38 -7.34 3.94
C HIS A 102 -1.00 -7.01 4.52
N VAL A 103 -1.53 -7.93 5.29
CA VAL A 103 -2.80 -7.75 6.00
C VAL A 103 -2.54 -7.71 7.49
N LEU A 104 -3.12 -6.75 8.17
CA LEU A 104 -3.08 -6.63 9.62
C LEU A 104 -4.51 -6.58 10.15
N ARG A 105 -4.86 -7.51 11.04
CA ARG A 105 -6.15 -7.45 11.74
C ARG A 105 -6.03 -6.63 13.01
N TYR A 106 -7.11 -5.94 13.36
CA TYR A 106 -7.19 -5.17 14.60
C TYR A 106 -8.60 -5.26 15.21
N HIS A 107 -8.68 -5.25 16.51
CA HIS A 107 -9.95 -5.10 17.23
C HIS A 107 -10.39 -3.64 17.24
N ARG A 108 -11.69 -3.42 17.28
CA ARG A 108 -12.30 -2.08 17.16
C ARG A 108 -11.74 -1.07 18.18
N ASP A 109 -11.51 -1.51 19.40
CA ASP A 109 -10.95 -0.70 20.48
C ASP A 109 -9.47 -0.36 20.29
N GLN A 110 -8.78 -1.07 19.40
CA GLN A 110 -7.37 -0.85 19.07
C GLN A 110 -7.15 0.20 17.95
N LEU A 111 -8.21 0.77 17.39
CA LEU A 111 -8.08 1.76 16.30
C LEU A 111 -7.15 2.92 16.64
N PRO A 112 -7.18 3.52 17.86
CA PRO A 112 -6.23 4.59 18.19
C PRO A 112 -4.77 4.12 18.15
N ALA A 113 -4.48 2.97 18.72
CA ALA A 113 -3.14 2.40 18.71
C ALA A 113 -2.67 2.02 17.30
N LEU A 114 -3.59 1.57 16.43
CA LEU A 114 -3.30 1.29 15.04
C LEU A 114 -2.88 2.56 14.29
N VAL A 115 -3.61 3.66 14.45
CA VAL A 115 -3.27 4.94 13.80
C VAL A 115 -1.90 5.45 14.28
N ASP A 116 -1.60 5.31 15.58
CA ASP A 116 -0.29 5.65 16.13
C ASP A 116 0.81 4.76 15.56
N ALA A 117 0.57 3.46 15.41
CA ALA A 117 1.51 2.54 14.80
C ALA A 117 1.75 2.85 13.31
N ILE A 118 0.72 3.25 12.56
CA ILE A 118 0.86 3.71 11.17
C ILE A 118 1.75 4.94 11.13
N ASN A 119 1.49 5.96 11.94
CA ASN A 119 2.30 7.17 12.02
C ASN A 119 3.76 6.87 12.40
N ALA A 120 3.97 5.93 13.31
CA ALA A 120 5.31 5.52 13.77
C ALA A 120 6.17 4.86 12.67
N THR A 121 5.56 4.34 11.59
CA THR A 121 6.32 3.83 10.44
C THR A 121 7.12 4.93 9.75
N GLY A 122 6.65 6.17 9.85
CA GLY A 122 7.19 7.35 9.18
C GLY A 122 6.86 7.43 7.68
N PHE A 123 6.16 6.45 7.11
CA PHE A 123 5.63 6.53 5.75
C PHE A 123 4.29 7.27 5.76
N GLY A 124 4.13 8.23 4.87
CA GLY A 124 2.92 9.07 4.85
C GLY A 124 2.60 9.62 3.47
N LEU A 125 2.53 8.77 2.44
CA LEU A 125 2.14 9.20 1.10
C LEU A 125 0.62 9.22 0.94
N THR A 126 -0.01 8.06 1.08
CA THR A 126 -1.46 7.90 0.92
C THR A 126 -2.03 6.98 2.00
N LEU A 127 -3.21 7.34 2.50
CA LEU A 127 -4.02 6.51 3.39
C LEU A 127 -5.44 6.42 2.84
N GLY A 128 -5.98 5.22 2.77
CA GLY A 128 -7.39 4.98 2.47
C GLY A 128 -8.18 4.63 3.73
N VAL A 129 -9.34 5.21 3.86
CA VAL A 129 -10.29 4.91 4.94
C VAL A 129 -11.60 4.47 4.33
N HIS A 130 -12.06 3.29 4.67
CA HIS A 130 -13.36 2.78 4.27
C HIS A 130 -14.24 2.57 5.50
N SER A 131 -15.20 3.47 5.71
CA SER A 131 -16.13 3.42 6.83
C SER A 131 -17.43 4.15 6.48
N ARG A 132 -18.53 3.74 7.12
CA ARG A 132 -19.81 4.47 7.09
C ARG A 132 -20.07 5.26 8.37
N ILE A 133 -19.09 5.25 9.29
CA ILE A 133 -19.17 5.91 10.60
C ILE A 133 -18.35 7.19 10.53
N ASP A 134 -19.00 8.34 10.55
CA ASP A 134 -18.35 9.63 10.37
C ASP A 134 -17.34 9.95 11.48
N GLU A 135 -17.63 9.59 12.72
CA GLU A 135 -16.70 9.77 13.84
C GLU A 135 -15.40 8.96 13.65
N THR A 136 -15.50 7.77 13.06
CA THR A 136 -14.31 6.96 12.72
C THR A 136 -13.48 7.62 11.64
N ILE A 137 -14.14 8.14 10.60
CA ILE A 137 -13.48 8.86 9.50
C ILE A 137 -12.78 10.10 10.05
N GLU A 138 -13.49 10.90 10.82
CA GLU A 138 -12.96 12.12 11.44
C GLU A 138 -11.76 11.82 12.35
N PHE A 139 -11.89 10.84 13.23
CA PHE A 139 -10.81 10.40 14.12
C PHE A 139 -9.53 10.06 13.33
N ILE A 140 -9.65 9.25 12.28
CA ILE A 140 -8.49 8.82 11.49
C ILE A 140 -7.90 10.01 10.71
N THR A 141 -8.74 10.82 10.07
CA THR A 141 -8.28 11.93 9.23
C THR A 141 -7.60 13.04 10.01
N GLN A 142 -8.00 13.28 11.25
CA GLN A 142 -7.37 14.27 12.13
C GLN A 142 -6.05 13.78 12.74
N ARG A 143 -5.87 12.46 12.87
CA ARG A 143 -4.74 11.87 13.59
C ARG A 143 -3.64 11.32 12.68
N ALA A 144 -3.98 10.95 11.45
CA ALA A 144 -3.02 10.36 10.53
C ALA A 144 -2.08 11.41 9.94
N HIS A 145 -0.77 11.13 9.98
CA HIS A 145 0.29 11.97 9.42
C HIS A 145 0.61 11.50 7.99
N VAL A 146 -0.26 11.86 7.05
CA VAL A 146 -0.11 11.47 5.64
C VAL A 146 -0.50 12.62 4.72
N GLY A 147 0.18 12.70 3.59
CA GLY A 147 -0.05 13.77 2.63
C GLY A 147 -1.41 13.72 1.95
N ASN A 148 -1.92 12.55 1.59
CA ASN A 148 -3.21 12.40 0.92
C ASN A 148 -4.06 11.31 1.59
N ILE A 149 -5.26 11.68 2.03
CA ILE A 149 -6.24 10.77 2.62
C ILE A 149 -7.41 10.63 1.66
N TYR A 150 -7.81 9.38 1.41
CA TYR A 150 -8.93 9.03 0.56
C TYR A 150 -10.00 8.32 1.37
N VAL A 151 -11.22 8.84 1.35
CA VAL A 151 -12.34 8.28 2.10
C VAL A 151 -13.31 7.60 1.14
N ASN A 152 -13.61 6.33 1.38
CA ASN A 152 -14.56 5.51 0.62
C ASN A 152 -14.28 5.48 -0.89
N ARG A 153 -13.02 5.54 -1.28
CA ARG A 153 -12.54 5.40 -2.65
C ARG A 153 -11.17 4.72 -2.67
N ASN A 154 -10.72 4.32 -3.87
CA ASN A 154 -9.37 3.77 -4.01
C ASN A 154 -8.29 4.84 -3.72
N ILE A 155 -7.10 4.37 -3.34
CA ILE A 155 -5.93 5.20 -3.02
C ILE A 155 -4.96 5.34 -4.19
N VAL A 156 -5.34 4.90 -5.39
CA VAL A 156 -4.48 4.92 -6.57
C VAL A 156 -4.44 6.32 -7.15
N GLY A 157 -3.29 6.96 -7.00
CA GLY A 157 -2.90 8.19 -7.66
C GLY A 157 -3.77 9.42 -7.44
N ALA A 158 -3.14 10.57 -7.57
CA ALA A 158 -3.82 11.83 -7.74
C ALA A 158 -3.99 12.12 -9.25
N VAL A 159 -5.10 12.76 -9.60
CA VAL A 159 -5.30 13.26 -10.95
C VAL A 159 -4.58 14.60 -11.08
N VAL A 160 -3.62 14.68 -12.00
CA VAL A 160 -2.85 15.90 -12.26
C VAL A 160 -3.78 17.07 -12.59
N GLY A 161 -3.56 18.21 -11.94
CA GLY A 161 -4.38 19.42 -12.10
C GLY A 161 -5.68 19.42 -11.30
N VAL A 162 -6.08 18.30 -10.68
CA VAL A 162 -7.31 18.21 -9.88
C VAL A 162 -6.98 18.30 -8.39
N GLN A 163 -5.95 17.61 -7.94
CA GLN A 163 -5.56 17.62 -6.54
C GLN A 163 -4.04 17.63 -6.37
N PRO A 164 -3.51 18.39 -5.40
CA PRO A 164 -2.10 18.34 -5.04
C PRO A 164 -1.72 16.95 -4.51
N PHE A 165 -0.52 16.47 -4.87
CA PHE A 165 -0.04 15.16 -4.45
C PHE A 165 1.36 15.24 -3.86
N GLY A 166 1.52 14.64 -2.69
CA GLY A 166 2.81 14.58 -2.00
C GLY A 166 2.64 13.99 -0.61
N GLY A 167 3.71 13.39 -0.10
CA GLY A 167 3.73 12.71 1.18
C GLY A 167 4.34 13.56 2.30
N GLU A 168 4.36 12.95 3.48
CA GLU A 168 4.99 13.44 4.70
C GLU A 168 6.03 12.43 5.21
N GLY A 169 6.92 12.87 6.09
CA GLY A 169 7.93 12.02 6.68
C GLY A 169 8.87 11.42 5.63
N LYS A 170 9.01 10.10 5.63
CA LYS A 170 9.84 9.37 4.66
C LYS A 170 9.29 9.44 3.22
N SER A 171 8.04 9.83 3.05
CA SER A 171 7.34 9.85 1.76
C SER A 171 7.33 11.23 1.10
N GLY A 172 7.91 12.23 1.70
CA GLY A 172 8.00 13.57 1.12
C GLY A 172 8.42 14.64 2.10
N THR A 173 8.95 15.74 1.56
CA THR A 173 9.41 16.90 2.32
C THR A 173 8.52 18.13 2.10
N GLY A 174 7.41 18.00 1.37
CA GLY A 174 6.52 19.09 0.97
C GLY A 174 7.23 20.20 0.19
N PRO A 175 6.51 21.15 -0.35
CA PRO A 175 5.07 21.16 -0.52
C PRO A 175 4.61 20.16 -1.60
N LYS A 176 3.31 19.84 -1.61
CA LYS A 176 2.75 18.88 -2.56
C LYS A 176 2.87 19.38 -3.99
N ALA A 177 3.23 18.47 -4.92
CA ALA A 177 3.27 18.73 -6.34
C ALA A 177 1.88 19.18 -6.86
N GLY A 178 1.86 20.19 -7.71
CA GLY A 178 0.62 20.80 -8.20
C GLY A 178 -0.14 21.64 -7.15
N GLY A 179 0.41 21.81 -5.96
CA GLY A 179 -0.16 22.65 -4.92
C GLY A 179 0.26 24.13 -4.99
N PRO A 180 -0.48 25.01 -4.32
CA PRO A 180 -0.25 26.47 -4.41
C PRO A 180 1.10 26.93 -3.86
N LEU A 181 1.72 26.12 -2.99
CA LEU A 181 3.01 26.44 -2.38
C LEU A 181 4.22 25.88 -3.16
N TYR A 182 3.99 25.08 -4.22
CA TYR A 182 5.04 24.38 -4.92
C TYR A 182 6.05 25.34 -5.57
N LEU A 183 5.56 26.36 -6.28
CA LEU A 183 6.41 27.36 -6.92
C LEU A 183 7.20 28.21 -5.90
N LYS A 184 6.60 28.52 -4.75
CA LYS A 184 7.30 29.23 -3.67
C LYS A 184 8.49 28.45 -3.14
N ARG A 185 8.40 27.13 -3.08
CA ARG A 185 9.50 26.25 -2.65
C ARG A 185 10.69 26.27 -3.61
N LEU A 186 10.42 26.49 -4.89
CA LEU A 186 11.46 26.59 -5.92
C LEU A 186 12.11 27.95 -6.02
N GLN A 187 11.53 28.98 -5.39
CA GLN A 187 12.15 30.31 -5.36
C GLN A 187 13.36 30.28 -4.42
N HIS A 188 14.52 30.60 -4.97
CA HIS A 188 15.71 30.82 -4.17
C HIS A 188 15.57 32.16 -3.46
N ASN A 189 15.53 32.16 -2.12
CA ASN A 189 15.61 33.38 -1.33
C ASN A 189 17.10 33.63 -1.00
N PRO A 190 17.77 34.56 -1.68
CA PRO A 190 19.21 34.83 -1.43
C PRO A 190 19.47 35.59 -0.12
N THR A 191 18.45 35.84 0.69
CA THR A 191 18.57 36.55 1.96
C THR A 191 17.96 35.76 3.09
N MET A 192 18.75 34.87 3.68
CA MET A 192 18.82 34.55 5.11
C MET A 192 20.24 34.10 5.42
#